data_52be2bca5315ebbed70a4bd251195b22
#
_entry.id   52be2bca5315ebbed70a4bd251195b22
#
_cell.length_a   1.000
_cell.length_b   1.000
_cell.length_c   1.000
_cell.angle_alpha   90.00
_cell.angle_beta   90.00
_cell.angle_gamma   90.00
#
_symmetry.space_group_name_H-M   'P 1'
#
loop_
_entity.id
_entity.type
_entity.pdbx_description
1 polymer ?
#
loop_
_entity_poly.entity_id
_entity_poly.type
_entity_poly.pdbx_seq_one_letter_code
_entity_poly.pdbx_strand_id
1 'polypeptide(L)'
;LLVAMSPLFADDSNFWGCMDENAVNYDPYAFWDCDEWCCEYEDENSFNIVINEINYNPASNYGQHDEDYEFIEFYNNGQNDVNLNGWYFGNSSVNNCFTFDDIVLPAGDYLILARNPETYPGSIDYGSHNYLSNSEATLTLRDHSHSIVDQVTYKDNCDCNTDFSCWPTNSDAGGSSLELIDPDFNNNFASNWQDSFIIPGGTPGTVNSTDSELIYGCTD
;
A
#
# COMPACT_ATOMS: atom_id res chain seq x y z
N LEU A 1 25.18 -58.49 12.37
CA LEU A 1 24.94 -57.21 13.04
C LEU A 1 23.77 -56.50 12.34
N LEU A 2 22.55 -56.67 12.89
CA LEU A 2 21.38 -55.97 12.42
C LEU A 2 21.40 -54.55 13.07
N VAL A 3 21.58 -53.53 12.26
CA VAL A 3 21.34 -52.17 12.69
C VAL A 3 19.86 -51.90 12.55
N ALA A 4 19.16 -51.85 13.67
CA ALA A 4 17.78 -51.40 13.73
C ALA A 4 17.74 -49.90 13.41
N MET A 5 17.19 -49.55 12.25
CA MET A 5 16.78 -48.15 11.97
C MET A 5 15.52 -47.91 12.80
N SER A 6 15.65 -47.08 13.81
CA SER A 6 14.51 -46.51 14.50
C SER A 6 13.72 -45.61 13.52
N PRO A 7 12.39 -45.78 13.41
CA PRO A 7 11.62 -44.79 12.66
C PRO A 7 11.70 -43.47 13.43
N LEU A 8 12.20 -42.43 12.76
CA LEU A 8 11.97 -41.05 13.17
C LEU A 8 10.46 -40.84 13.17
N PHE A 9 9.90 -40.70 14.37
CA PHE A 9 8.53 -40.24 14.51
C PHE A 9 8.54 -38.81 14.01
N ALA A 10 8.00 -38.59 12.79
CA ALA A 10 7.57 -37.30 12.36
C ALA A 10 6.51 -36.82 13.35
N ASP A 11 6.58 -35.58 13.74
CA ASP A 11 5.61 -34.91 14.59
C ASP A 11 4.22 -35.09 13.96
N ASP A 12 3.28 -35.72 14.67
CA ASP A 12 1.94 -36.02 14.20
C ASP A 12 1.07 -34.79 13.90
N SER A 13 1.64 -33.57 14.03
CA SER A 13 0.94 -32.32 13.81
C SER A 13 0.76 -31.94 12.33
N ASN A 14 1.42 -32.62 11.40
CA ASN A 14 1.43 -32.29 9.97
C ASN A 14 0.59 -33.23 9.08
N PHE A 15 -0.31 -34.02 9.65
CA PHE A 15 -1.13 -34.94 8.84
C PHE A 15 -2.44 -34.33 8.33
N TRP A 16 -2.84 -33.20 8.90
CA TRP A 16 -4.06 -32.51 8.53
C TRP A 16 -3.71 -31.23 7.76
N GLY A 17 -4.29 -31.05 6.58
CA GLY A 17 -4.12 -29.88 5.76
C GLY A 17 -5.31 -29.70 4.81
N CYS A 18 -5.40 -28.53 4.20
CA CYS A 18 -6.42 -28.26 3.20
C CYS A 18 -6.08 -29.00 1.90
N MET A 19 -6.98 -29.87 1.44
CA MET A 19 -6.85 -30.59 0.17
C MET A 19 -7.71 -30.02 -0.95
N ASP A 20 -8.32 -28.85 -0.74
CA ASP A 20 -9.01 -28.12 -1.81
C ASP A 20 -8.00 -27.30 -2.63
N GLU A 21 -7.89 -27.62 -3.93
CA GLU A 21 -6.98 -26.96 -4.88
C GLU A 21 -7.31 -25.45 -5.08
N ASN A 22 -8.49 -25.02 -4.67
CA ASN A 22 -8.88 -23.61 -4.73
C ASN A 22 -8.54 -22.81 -3.45
N ALA A 23 -8.08 -23.49 -2.40
CA ALA A 23 -7.70 -22.81 -1.17
C ALA A 23 -6.28 -22.24 -1.25
N VAL A 24 -6.06 -21.07 -0.63
CA VAL A 24 -4.75 -20.39 -0.58
C VAL A 24 -3.71 -21.23 0.15
N ASN A 25 -4.14 -22.01 1.14
CA ASN A 25 -3.28 -22.90 1.93
C ASN A 25 -3.40 -24.36 1.51
N TYR A 26 -3.67 -24.63 0.21
CA TYR A 26 -3.70 -25.98 -0.34
C TYR A 26 -2.41 -26.75 -0.04
N ASP A 27 -2.55 -27.93 0.59
CA ASP A 27 -1.43 -28.84 0.85
C ASP A 27 -1.63 -30.17 0.11
N PRO A 28 -0.97 -30.37 -1.03
CA PRO A 28 -1.07 -31.61 -1.81
C PRO A 28 -0.47 -32.84 -1.09
N TYR A 29 0.22 -32.64 0.04
CA TYR A 29 0.87 -33.68 0.81
C TYR A 29 0.13 -33.99 2.12
N ALA A 30 -0.98 -33.31 2.40
CA ALA A 30 -1.82 -33.63 3.54
C ALA A 30 -2.31 -35.09 3.43
N PHE A 31 -2.31 -35.80 4.54
CA PHE A 31 -2.80 -37.16 4.59
C PHE A 31 -4.29 -37.24 4.95
N TRP A 32 -4.75 -36.27 5.71
CA TRP A 32 -6.15 -36.10 6.07
C TRP A 32 -6.60 -34.71 5.67
N ASP A 33 -7.72 -34.66 4.96
CA ASP A 33 -8.38 -33.42 4.65
C ASP A 33 -9.00 -32.82 5.92
N CYS A 34 -8.76 -31.55 6.15
CA CYS A 34 -9.37 -30.84 7.25
C CYS A 34 -10.73 -30.25 6.89
N ASP A 35 -11.24 -30.55 5.69
CA ASP A 35 -12.48 -29.98 5.17
C ASP A 35 -12.50 -28.42 5.28
N GLU A 36 -13.67 -27.83 5.29
CA GLU A 36 -13.85 -26.38 5.28
C GLU A 36 -13.31 -25.64 6.52
N TRP A 37 -12.97 -26.34 7.63
CA TRP A 37 -12.59 -25.67 8.85
C TRP A 37 -11.13 -25.18 8.90
N CYS A 38 -10.26 -25.65 8.04
CA CYS A 38 -8.88 -25.21 7.97
C CYS A 38 -8.47 -24.71 6.58
N CYS A 39 -9.33 -24.86 5.57
CA CYS A 39 -9.08 -24.27 4.26
C CYS A 39 -9.26 -22.76 4.34
N GLU A 40 -8.25 -22.05 3.90
CA GLU A 40 -8.29 -20.61 3.75
C GLU A 40 -8.56 -20.32 2.28
N TYR A 41 -9.63 -19.61 2.00
CA TYR A 41 -9.96 -19.16 0.65
C TYR A 41 -9.64 -17.68 0.55
N GLU A 42 -9.20 -17.24 -0.64
CA GLU A 42 -9.19 -15.81 -0.89
C GLU A 42 -10.64 -15.31 -0.68
N ASP A 43 -10.77 -14.30 0.15
CA ASP A 43 -12.05 -13.61 0.28
C ASP A 43 -12.32 -12.99 -1.10
N GLU A 44 -13.35 -13.47 -1.81
CA GLU A 44 -13.75 -12.93 -3.12
C GLU A 44 -14.06 -11.43 -3.05
N ASN A 45 -14.18 -10.89 -1.84
CA ASN A 45 -14.32 -9.47 -1.55
C ASN A 45 -13.04 -8.84 -0.99
N SER A 46 -11.93 -9.56 -0.90
CA SER A 46 -10.66 -8.97 -0.49
C SER A 46 -10.06 -8.21 -1.68
N PHE A 47 -10.25 -6.92 -1.64
CA PHE A 47 -9.63 -6.01 -2.59
C PHE A 47 -8.20 -5.76 -2.16
N ASN A 48 -7.25 -6.02 -3.02
CA ASN A 48 -5.84 -5.73 -2.78
C ASN A 48 -5.45 -4.38 -3.38
N ILE A 49 -6.14 -3.32 -2.94
CA ILE A 49 -5.79 -1.95 -3.29
C ILE A 49 -5.07 -1.33 -2.12
N VAL A 50 -3.87 -0.82 -2.35
CA VAL A 50 -3.03 -0.22 -1.35
C VAL A 50 -2.81 1.27 -1.61
N ILE A 51 -2.64 2.05 -0.55
CA ILE A 51 -2.12 3.42 -0.61
C ILE A 51 -0.61 3.27 -0.87
N ASN A 52 -0.18 3.65 -2.06
CA ASN A 52 1.14 3.34 -2.61
C ASN A 52 2.11 4.51 -2.57
N GLU A 53 1.61 5.73 -2.79
CA GLU A 53 2.43 6.94 -2.77
C GLU A 53 1.65 8.10 -2.17
N ILE A 54 2.34 8.96 -1.37
CA ILE A 54 1.73 10.09 -0.69
C ILE A 54 2.66 11.29 -0.80
N ASN A 55 2.19 12.37 -1.40
CA ASN A 55 2.88 13.66 -1.39
C ASN A 55 2.09 14.64 -0.51
N TYR A 56 2.37 14.62 0.79
CA TYR A 56 1.57 15.33 1.79
C TYR A 56 2.08 16.73 2.12
N ASN A 57 3.38 16.99 1.94
CA ASN A 57 4.01 18.28 2.21
C ASN A 57 5.03 18.63 1.12
N PRO A 58 4.56 18.93 -0.09
CA PRO A 58 5.44 19.29 -1.20
C PRO A 58 6.30 20.52 -0.90
N ALA A 59 7.50 20.58 -1.45
CA ALA A 59 8.40 21.70 -1.23
C ALA A 59 7.87 22.99 -1.87
N SER A 60 7.80 24.06 -1.09
CA SER A 60 7.26 25.37 -1.50
C SER A 60 8.12 26.14 -2.52
N ASN A 61 9.27 25.62 -2.92
CA ASN A 61 10.22 26.30 -3.82
C ASN A 61 9.96 26.04 -5.31
N TYR A 62 8.89 25.33 -5.67
CA TYR A 62 8.52 25.06 -7.07
C TYR A 62 7.78 26.21 -7.76
N GLY A 63 7.65 27.37 -7.09
CA GLY A 63 7.16 28.61 -7.68
C GLY A 63 5.64 28.71 -7.81
N GLN A 64 4.92 27.77 -7.23
CA GLN A 64 3.46 27.74 -7.10
C GLN A 64 3.08 27.47 -5.63
N HIS A 65 1.80 27.38 -5.35
CA HIS A 65 1.36 26.92 -4.05
C HIS A 65 1.77 25.46 -3.89
N ASP A 66 2.50 25.11 -2.82
CA ASP A 66 2.95 23.77 -2.51
C ASP A 66 1.81 22.75 -2.51
N GLU A 67 0.66 23.16 -2.00
CA GLU A 67 -0.56 22.38 -1.99
C GLU A 67 -1.08 21.94 -3.37
N ASP A 68 -0.68 22.61 -4.46
CA ASP A 68 -1.03 22.19 -5.83
C ASP A 68 -0.32 20.88 -6.24
N TYR A 69 0.68 20.48 -5.48
CA TYR A 69 1.44 19.24 -5.69
C TYR A 69 1.06 18.11 -4.72
N GLU A 70 0.06 18.32 -3.86
CA GLU A 70 -0.44 17.25 -3.00
C GLU A 70 -1.18 16.17 -3.79
N PHE A 71 -0.86 14.93 -3.53
CA PHE A 71 -1.59 13.78 -4.09
C PHE A 71 -1.52 12.54 -3.19
N ILE A 72 -2.45 11.64 -3.42
CA ILE A 72 -2.44 10.26 -2.93
C ILE A 72 -2.57 9.35 -4.14
N GLU A 73 -1.78 8.29 -4.17
CA GLU A 73 -1.88 7.25 -5.17
C GLU A 73 -2.34 5.95 -4.56
N PHE A 74 -3.23 5.27 -5.27
CA PHE A 74 -3.67 3.91 -5.00
C PHE A 74 -3.12 2.99 -6.08
N TYR A 75 -2.65 1.83 -5.68
CA TYR A 75 -2.21 0.76 -6.58
C TYR A 75 -3.09 -0.46 -6.42
N ASN A 76 -3.56 -1.03 -7.52
CA ASN A 76 -4.27 -2.30 -7.50
C ASN A 76 -3.27 -3.45 -7.59
N ASN A 77 -2.83 -3.95 -6.43
CA ASN A 77 -1.91 -5.09 -6.30
C ASN A 77 -2.63 -6.45 -6.48
N GLY A 78 -3.92 -6.43 -6.82
CA GLY A 78 -4.72 -7.62 -7.06
C GLY A 78 -4.59 -8.16 -8.48
N GLN A 79 -5.24 -9.28 -8.71
CA GLN A 79 -5.27 -9.96 -10.03
C GLN A 79 -6.47 -9.54 -10.89
N ASN A 80 -7.42 -8.80 -10.32
CA ASN A 80 -8.68 -8.44 -10.96
C ASN A 80 -8.87 -6.93 -10.99
N ASP A 81 -9.57 -6.46 -12.02
CA ASP A 81 -10.04 -5.09 -12.09
C ASP A 81 -11.05 -4.81 -10.98
N VAL A 82 -10.96 -3.65 -10.34
CA VAL A 82 -11.84 -3.26 -9.24
C VAL A 82 -12.66 -2.04 -9.63
N ASN A 83 -13.98 -2.14 -9.56
CA ASN A 83 -14.86 -0.99 -9.70
C ASN A 83 -15.00 -0.27 -8.35
N LEU A 84 -14.55 0.98 -8.31
CA LEU A 84 -14.54 1.82 -7.10
C LEU A 84 -15.85 2.57 -6.87
N ASN A 85 -16.91 2.32 -7.63
CA ASN A 85 -18.18 3.03 -7.47
C ASN A 85 -18.71 2.93 -6.04
N GLY A 86 -18.92 4.07 -5.42
CA GLY A 86 -19.40 4.16 -4.04
C GLY A 86 -18.35 3.85 -2.96
N TRP A 87 -17.11 3.61 -3.35
CA TRP A 87 -16.00 3.61 -2.41
C TRP A 87 -15.71 5.02 -1.93
N TYR A 88 -15.06 5.15 -0.80
CA TYR A 88 -14.67 6.46 -0.33
C TYR A 88 -13.31 6.45 0.35
N PHE A 89 -12.64 7.56 0.19
CA PHE A 89 -11.37 7.87 0.81
C PHE A 89 -11.57 8.97 1.86
N GLY A 90 -11.01 8.77 3.04
CA GLY A 90 -11.11 9.72 4.14
C GLY A 90 -9.74 10.11 4.67
N ASN A 91 -9.63 11.38 5.08
CA ASN A 91 -8.45 11.95 5.71
C ASN A 91 -8.83 12.51 7.09
N SER A 92 -8.15 12.07 8.14
CA SER A 92 -8.46 12.46 9.52
C SER A 92 -8.17 13.92 9.85
N SER A 93 -7.38 14.63 9.02
CA SER A 93 -7.03 16.04 9.29
C SER A 93 -8.19 17.00 9.10
N VAL A 94 -9.20 16.62 8.32
CA VAL A 94 -10.45 17.36 8.09
C VAL A 94 -11.57 16.34 7.86
N ASN A 95 -12.82 16.76 8.04
CA ASN A 95 -14.00 15.91 7.73
C ASN A 95 -14.15 15.69 6.20
N ASN A 96 -13.06 15.35 5.54
CA ASN A 96 -12.95 15.22 4.10
C ASN A 96 -13.10 13.75 3.74
N CYS A 97 -14.23 13.43 3.15
CA CYS A 97 -14.43 12.17 2.49
C CYS A 97 -14.60 12.44 1.00
N PHE A 98 -13.78 11.82 0.19
CA PHE A 98 -13.95 11.76 -1.24
C PHE A 98 -14.69 10.47 -1.59
N THR A 99 -15.73 10.56 -2.41
CA THR A 99 -16.45 9.37 -2.89
C THR A 99 -16.12 9.16 -4.36
N PHE A 100 -15.70 7.95 -4.68
CA PHE A 100 -15.42 7.57 -6.06
C PHE A 100 -16.73 7.36 -6.82
N ASP A 101 -16.77 7.88 -8.03
CA ASP A 101 -17.80 7.58 -9.02
C ASP A 101 -17.56 6.20 -9.68
N ASP A 102 -18.19 5.93 -10.81
CA ASP A 102 -18.04 4.69 -11.57
C ASP A 102 -16.69 4.65 -12.29
N ILE A 103 -15.65 4.33 -11.53
CA ILE A 103 -14.26 4.24 -11.98
C ILE A 103 -13.79 2.81 -11.79
N VAL A 104 -13.19 2.23 -12.83
CA VAL A 104 -12.53 0.93 -12.75
C VAL A 104 -11.03 1.16 -12.61
N LEU A 105 -10.43 0.58 -11.58
CA LEU A 105 -8.99 0.50 -11.40
C LEU A 105 -8.51 -0.89 -11.85
N PRO A 106 -7.87 -1.01 -13.02
CA PRO A 106 -7.41 -2.30 -13.53
C PRO A 106 -6.37 -2.95 -12.62
N ALA A 107 -6.26 -4.27 -12.72
CA ALA A 107 -5.20 -5.02 -12.04
C ALA A 107 -3.81 -4.52 -12.50
N GLY A 108 -2.95 -4.20 -11.53
CA GLY A 108 -1.60 -3.69 -11.78
C GLY A 108 -1.52 -2.22 -12.18
N ASP A 109 -2.63 -1.48 -12.15
CA ASP A 109 -2.66 -0.05 -12.49
C ASP A 109 -2.73 0.85 -11.27
N TYR A 110 -2.50 2.15 -11.50
CA TYR A 110 -2.46 3.20 -10.50
C TYR A 110 -3.62 4.17 -10.67
N LEU A 111 -4.08 4.74 -9.57
CA LEU A 111 -5.09 5.79 -9.53
C LEU A 111 -4.63 6.92 -8.63
N ILE A 112 -4.61 8.15 -9.14
CA ILE A 112 -4.15 9.31 -8.41
C ILE A 112 -5.34 10.19 -8.03
N LEU A 113 -5.45 10.51 -6.74
CA LEU A 113 -6.24 11.64 -6.25
C LEU A 113 -5.30 12.82 -6.07
N ALA A 114 -5.47 13.85 -6.86
CA ALA A 114 -4.65 15.07 -6.79
C ALA A 114 -5.49 16.26 -6.33
N ARG A 115 -4.88 17.15 -5.57
CA ARG A 115 -5.51 18.42 -5.21
C ARG A 115 -5.64 19.34 -6.41
N ASN A 116 -4.68 19.29 -7.32
CA ASN A 116 -4.71 20.01 -8.58
C ASN A 116 -4.47 19.07 -9.77
N PRO A 117 -5.52 18.63 -10.49
CA PRO A 117 -5.38 17.72 -11.63
C PRO A 117 -4.59 18.30 -12.81
N GLU A 118 -4.43 19.63 -12.88
CA GLU A 118 -3.58 20.25 -13.93
C GLU A 118 -2.10 19.92 -13.71
N THR A 119 -1.69 19.70 -12.45
CA THR A 119 -0.33 19.26 -12.11
C THR A 119 -0.08 17.80 -12.48
N TYR A 120 -1.10 16.97 -12.35
CA TYR A 120 -1.03 15.52 -12.61
C TYR A 120 -2.09 15.10 -13.63
N PRO A 121 -1.82 15.24 -14.94
CA PRO A 121 -2.79 14.90 -15.97
C PRO A 121 -3.27 13.44 -15.89
N GLY A 122 -4.58 13.24 -15.85
CA GLY A 122 -5.19 11.92 -15.68
C GLY A 122 -5.56 11.57 -14.24
N SER A 123 -5.18 12.41 -13.27
CA SER A 123 -5.63 12.25 -11.90
C SER A 123 -7.09 12.68 -11.71
N ILE A 124 -7.66 12.25 -10.60
CA ILE A 124 -8.98 12.66 -10.15
C ILE A 124 -8.85 13.86 -9.21
N ASP A 125 -9.73 14.84 -9.38
CA ASP A 125 -9.79 16.01 -8.50
C ASP A 125 -10.26 15.61 -7.09
N TYR A 126 -9.34 15.64 -6.14
CA TYR A 126 -9.65 15.44 -4.74
C TYR A 126 -10.43 16.61 -4.12
N GLY A 127 -10.43 17.75 -4.80
CA GLY A 127 -11.09 19.00 -4.41
C GLY A 127 -10.15 19.99 -3.74
N SER A 128 -10.17 21.22 -4.24
CA SER A 128 -9.29 22.32 -3.82
C SER A 128 -9.44 22.74 -2.35
N HIS A 129 -10.48 22.27 -1.67
CA HIS A 129 -10.70 22.53 -0.24
C HIS A 129 -10.19 21.38 0.65
N ASN A 130 -9.79 20.28 0.03
CA ASN A 130 -9.22 19.15 0.71
C ASN A 130 -7.70 19.27 0.68
N TYR A 131 -7.05 19.03 1.79
CA TYR A 131 -5.60 19.07 1.91
C TYR A 131 -5.14 17.95 2.84
N LEU A 132 -3.92 17.51 2.63
CA LEU A 132 -3.25 16.60 3.53
C LEU A 132 -2.66 17.38 4.71
N SER A 133 -2.54 16.76 5.86
CA SER A 133 -1.84 17.40 6.98
C SER A 133 -0.35 17.37 6.74
N ASN A 134 0.33 18.51 6.94
CA ASN A 134 1.78 18.58 6.82
C ASN A 134 2.50 17.89 8.01
N SER A 135 1.80 17.34 8.98
CA SER A 135 2.41 16.72 10.16
C SER A 135 1.97 15.28 10.42
N GLU A 136 0.69 15.03 10.54
CA GLU A 136 0.15 13.68 10.80
C GLU A 136 -1.25 13.58 10.21
N ALA A 137 -1.55 12.48 9.54
CA ALA A 137 -2.90 12.12 9.18
C ALA A 137 -3.06 10.62 9.06
N THR A 138 -4.28 10.16 9.33
CA THR A 138 -4.74 8.81 8.99
C THR A 138 -5.51 8.87 7.68
N LEU A 139 -4.99 8.23 6.66
CA LEU A 139 -5.64 8.05 5.37
C LEU A 139 -6.35 6.70 5.38
N THR A 140 -7.60 6.66 4.95
CA THR A 140 -8.39 5.42 4.97
C THR A 140 -9.17 5.27 3.68
N LEU A 141 -8.92 4.18 2.97
CA LEU A 141 -9.73 3.73 1.84
C LEU A 141 -10.77 2.72 2.34
N ARG A 142 -12.03 2.91 1.95
CA ARG A 142 -13.13 2.02 2.31
C ARG A 142 -13.92 1.64 1.07
N ASP A 143 -14.42 0.41 1.07
CA ASP A 143 -15.33 -0.08 0.04
C ASP A 143 -16.76 0.48 0.20
N HIS A 144 -17.63 0.10 -0.74
CA HIS A 144 -19.05 0.49 -0.73
C HIS A 144 -19.84 -0.04 0.49
N SER A 145 -19.32 -1.06 1.19
CA SER A 145 -19.91 -1.59 2.43
C SER A 145 -19.38 -0.91 3.69
N HIS A 146 -18.52 0.09 3.53
CA HIS A 146 -17.82 0.82 4.59
C HIS A 146 -16.71 0.03 5.29
N SER A 147 -16.32 -1.13 4.77
CA SER A 147 -15.19 -1.89 5.27
C SER A 147 -13.88 -1.18 4.93
N ILE A 148 -12.91 -1.21 5.82
CA ILE A 148 -11.57 -0.68 5.54
C ILE A 148 -10.89 -1.64 4.56
N VAL A 149 -10.50 -1.11 3.40
CA VAL A 149 -9.68 -1.82 2.42
C VAL A 149 -8.21 -1.59 2.73
N ASP A 150 -7.83 -0.31 2.95
CA ASP A 150 -6.50 0.04 3.34
C ASP A 150 -6.47 1.29 4.23
N GLN A 151 -5.46 1.37 5.10
CA GLN A 151 -5.30 2.49 6.02
C GLN A 151 -3.82 2.71 6.35
N VAL A 152 -3.38 3.96 6.33
CA VAL A 152 -2.05 4.35 6.76
C VAL A 152 -2.11 5.61 7.63
N THR A 153 -1.27 5.65 8.68
CA THR A 153 -1.07 6.86 9.48
C THR A 153 0.37 7.33 9.33
N TYR A 154 0.59 8.36 8.53
CA TYR A 154 1.91 8.98 8.39
C TYR A 154 2.14 10.08 9.42
N LYS A 155 3.41 10.40 9.67
CA LYS A 155 3.87 11.46 10.59
C LYS A 155 5.14 12.12 10.04
N ASP A 156 5.26 13.44 10.24
CA ASP A 156 6.48 14.21 9.94
C ASP A 156 7.52 14.15 11.05
N ASN A 157 7.09 13.85 12.24
CA ASN A 157 7.77 14.09 13.51
C ASN A 157 8.09 12.77 14.19
N CYS A 158 9.38 12.38 14.18
CA CYS A 158 9.85 11.30 15.01
C CYS A 158 11.22 11.61 15.62
N ASP A 159 11.43 11.18 16.87
CA ASP A 159 12.74 11.18 17.47
C ASP A 159 13.48 9.89 17.09
N CYS A 160 14.26 9.94 16.01
CA CYS A 160 15.04 8.80 15.52
C CYS A 160 16.05 8.25 16.54
N ASN A 161 16.26 8.94 17.66
CA ASN A 161 17.11 8.43 18.73
C ASN A 161 16.36 7.50 19.70
N THR A 162 15.04 7.58 19.71
CA THR A 162 14.17 6.82 20.64
C THR A 162 13.15 5.94 19.95
N ASP A 163 12.89 6.16 18.66
CA ASP A 163 11.87 5.45 17.90
C ASP A 163 12.44 4.94 16.57
N PHE A 164 12.46 3.62 16.39
CA PHE A 164 12.85 2.96 15.13
C PHE A 164 11.75 3.03 14.06
N SER A 165 10.64 3.68 14.35
CA SER A 165 9.49 3.85 13.45
C SER A 165 9.46 5.23 12.79
N CYS A 166 10.62 5.83 12.55
CA CYS A 166 10.71 7.12 11.88
C CYS A 166 10.27 7.04 10.43
N TRP A 167 9.35 7.92 10.07
CA TRP A 167 8.98 8.16 8.69
C TRP A 167 10.12 8.84 7.92
N PRO A 168 10.23 8.61 6.60
CA PRO A 168 11.17 9.34 5.74
C PRO A 168 10.98 10.86 5.89
N THR A 169 12.07 11.61 5.89
CA THR A 169 12.05 13.03 6.26
C THR A 169 12.13 14.01 5.10
N ASN A 170 12.55 13.54 3.92
CA ASN A 170 12.65 14.41 2.74
C ASN A 170 11.27 14.64 2.08
N SER A 171 10.29 13.82 2.42
CA SER A 171 8.88 14.00 2.06
C SER A 171 8.19 15.11 2.88
N ASP A 172 8.82 15.60 3.95
CA ASP A 172 8.38 16.76 4.71
C ASP A 172 9.06 18.03 4.17
N ALA A 173 8.44 18.66 3.16
CA ALA A 173 8.89 19.87 2.46
C ALA A 173 10.29 19.76 1.80
N GLY A 174 10.87 18.57 1.70
CA GLY A 174 12.14 18.35 1.00
C GLY A 174 11.99 18.11 -0.50
N GLY A 175 10.77 17.87 -0.96
CA GLY A 175 10.41 17.72 -2.37
C GLY A 175 10.21 16.30 -2.83
N SER A 176 10.47 15.30 -1.99
CA SER A 176 10.10 13.90 -2.25
C SER A 176 8.65 13.65 -1.87
N SER A 177 8.04 12.63 -2.46
CA SER A 177 6.88 11.94 -1.90
C SER A 177 7.31 10.81 -0.96
N LEU A 178 6.36 10.26 -0.19
CA LEU A 178 6.49 8.96 0.47
C LEU A 178 6.12 7.86 -0.52
N GLU A 179 6.99 6.91 -0.74
CA GLU A 179 6.75 5.74 -1.59
C GLU A 179 6.76 4.45 -0.75
N LEU A 180 5.74 3.62 -0.91
CA LEU A 180 5.72 2.27 -0.33
C LEU A 180 6.78 1.40 -1.03
N ILE A 181 7.66 0.77 -0.26
CA ILE A 181 8.79 -0.01 -0.80
C ILE A 181 8.32 -1.24 -1.58
N ASP A 182 7.29 -1.89 -1.07
CA ASP A 182 6.71 -3.08 -1.68
C ASP A 182 5.20 -3.10 -1.36
N PRO A 183 4.31 -3.21 -2.36
CA PRO A 183 2.87 -3.19 -2.14
C PRO A 183 2.33 -4.37 -1.31
N ASP A 184 3.12 -5.44 -1.14
CA ASP A 184 2.80 -6.55 -0.26
C ASP A 184 3.15 -6.27 1.23
N PHE A 185 3.85 -5.19 1.51
CA PHE A 185 4.22 -4.82 2.86
C PHE A 185 3.07 -4.10 3.58
N ASN A 186 3.02 -4.29 4.91
CA ASN A 186 2.08 -3.54 5.74
C ASN A 186 2.48 -2.05 5.78
N ASN A 187 1.70 -1.21 5.12
CA ASN A 187 1.96 0.21 4.97
C ASN A 187 1.74 1.05 6.26
N ASN A 188 1.29 0.43 7.35
CA ASN A 188 1.24 1.10 8.66
C ASN A 188 2.61 1.17 9.37
N PHE A 189 3.64 0.53 8.82
CA PHE A 189 5.00 0.61 9.39
C PHE A 189 5.85 1.60 8.58
N ALA A 190 6.36 2.63 9.24
CA ALA A 190 7.23 3.63 8.63
C ALA A 190 8.46 3.04 7.93
N SER A 191 8.98 1.90 8.45
CA SER A 191 10.10 1.16 7.84
C SER A 191 9.81 0.57 6.46
N ASN A 192 8.55 0.52 6.06
CA ASN A 192 8.11 0.03 4.75
C ASN A 192 7.93 1.16 3.74
N TRP A 193 8.23 2.39 4.15
CA TRP A 193 8.19 3.58 3.31
C TRP A 193 9.58 4.18 3.12
N GLN A 194 9.76 4.87 2.01
CA GLN A 194 10.96 5.65 1.73
C GLN A 194 10.63 6.97 1.08
N ASP A 195 11.58 7.89 1.10
CA ASP A 195 11.53 9.09 0.27
C ASP A 195 11.74 8.71 -1.20
N SER A 196 10.91 9.27 -2.09
CA SER A 196 11.13 9.11 -3.53
C SER A 196 12.50 9.64 -3.93
N PHE A 197 13.18 8.93 -4.82
CA PHE A 197 14.40 9.40 -5.47
C PHE A 197 14.13 10.42 -6.59
N ILE A 198 12.87 10.51 -7.03
CA ILE A 198 12.45 11.46 -8.06
C ILE A 198 11.98 12.75 -7.39
N ILE A 199 12.75 13.81 -7.59
CA ILE A 199 12.48 15.14 -7.05
C ILE A 199 12.35 16.11 -8.23
N PRO A 200 11.28 16.90 -8.30
CA PRO A 200 10.16 17.01 -7.36
C PRO A 200 9.06 15.99 -7.59
N GLY A 201 8.38 15.64 -6.49
CA GLY A 201 7.01 15.12 -6.52
C GLY A 201 6.82 13.63 -6.77
N GLY A 202 7.89 12.81 -6.78
CA GLY A 202 7.72 11.36 -6.81
C GLY A 202 7.46 10.75 -8.19
N THR A 203 6.78 9.60 -8.18
CA THR A 203 6.54 8.73 -9.36
C THR A 203 5.07 8.51 -9.68
N PRO A 204 4.16 9.52 -9.54
CA PRO A 204 2.72 9.29 -9.67
C PRO A 204 2.34 8.66 -11.01
N GLY A 205 1.57 7.57 -10.96
CA GLY A 205 1.09 6.82 -12.11
C GLY A 205 2.09 5.80 -12.66
N THR A 206 3.18 5.56 -11.95
CA THR A 206 4.22 4.60 -12.36
C THR A 206 4.75 3.82 -11.16
N VAL A 207 5.63 2.85 -11.42
CA VAL A 207 6.29 2.09 -10.36
C VAL A 207 7.12 3.03 -9.48
N ASN A 208 7.04 2.86 -8.17
CA ASN A 208 7.82 3.60 -7.18
C ASN A 208 9.33 3.50 -7.44
N SER A 209 10.07 4.53 -7.10
CA SER A 209 11.50 4.67 -7.44
C SER A 209 12.43 3.73 -6.67
N THR A 210 11.89 2.86 -5.82
CA THR A 210 12.64 2.03 -4.88
C THR A 210 13.53 0.96 -5.52
N ASP A 211 13.13 0.38 -6.64
CA ASP A 211 13.77 -0.82 -7.17
C ASP A 211 14.73 -0.62 -8.35
N SER A 212 14.63 0.47 -9.10
CA SER A 212 15.34 0.58 -10.37
C SER A 212 16.65 1.36 -10.32
N GLU A 213 16.90 2.20 -9.33
CA GLU A 213 18.11 3.05 -9.29
C GLU A 213 19.22 2.54 -8.38
N LEU A 214 18.94 1.67 -7.40
CA LEU A 214 19.97 1.04 -6.58
C LEU A 214 20.87 0.06 -7.35
N ILE A 215 20.47 -0.36 -8.54
CA ILE A 215 21.24 -1.31 -9.38
C ILE A 215 22.34 -0.63 -10.19
N TYR A 216 22.32 0.68 -10.37
CA TYR A 216 23.30 1.39 -11.21
C TYR A 216 24.39 2.15 -10.43
N GLY A 217 24.41 2.06 -9.10
CA GLY A 217 25.38 2.76 -8.25
C GLY A 217 26.68 2.02 -7.93
N CYS A 218 26.88 0.79 -8.43
CA CYS A 218 28.09 0.02 -8.21
C CYS A 218 28.75 -0.38 -9.53
N THR A 219 29.28 0.59 -10.26
CA THR A 219 30.32 0.34 -11.25
C THR A 219 31.51 1.26 -10.99
N ASP A 220 32.50 0.67 -10.26
CA ASP A 220 33.92 1.04 -10.12
C ASP A 220 34.29 2.34 -9.43
#